data_01087d03db046f2ceeaa3d87fa6b3741
#
_entry.id   01087d03db046f2ceeaa3d87fa6b3741
#
_cell.length_a   1.000
_cell.length_b   1.000
_cell.length_c   1.000
_cell.angle_alpha   90.00
_cell.angle_beta   90.00
_cell.angle_gamma   90.00
#
_symmetry.space_group_name_H-M   'P 1'
#
loop_
_entity.id
_entity.type
_entity.pdbx_description
1 polymer ?
#
loop_
_entity_poly.entity_id
_entity_poly.type
_entity_poly.pdbx_seq_one_letter_code
_entity_poly.pdbx_strand_id
1 'polypeptide(L)'
;MNVRLSYYRSINRPGFYEIVPYQIQGEEYQEKGNPNLKRARIDNIDLRWEWFPSKNEQILAGVFYKYLKDPIEQVFVTSDGKIGAGTDAYYMPDNLGNAKNMGFEIDVIKYIRHFGIKANYTYTYSRITTSKREYQEGSAEYKTGVTQTRPLVNQAPHTANLSLLYKDTEHGWNGQLAASFTGTKLALVSPFKDADQWDKAMFGLDLSAEKQFMNGFSIFFKANNLLDAKRERYLKTVNPANLEYEGQQSDKTIIGTYKYGRTFLLGVRYKL
;
A
#
# COMPACT_ATOMS: atom_id res chain seq x y z
N MET A 1 -8.23 25.94 17.30
CA MET A 1 -7.59 24.70 17.76
C MET A 1 -8.67 23.76 18.25
N ASN A 2 -8.68 22.49 17.79
CA ASN A 2 -9.68 21.49 18.17
C ASN A 2 -8.97 20.20 18.59
N VAL A 3 -9.59 19.46 19.50
CA VAL A 3 -9.22 18.08 19.84
C VAL A 3 -10.45 17.21 19.65
N ARG A 4 -10.30 16.10 18.92
CA ARG A 4 -11.39 15.17 18.65
C ARG A 4 -10.98 13.77 19.08
N LEU A 5 -11.85 13.12 19.83
CA LEU A 5 -11.77 11.72 20.15
C LEU A 5 -12.97 11.04 19.52
N SER A 6 -12.76 9.94 18.80
CA SER A 6 -13.83 9.17 18.21
C SER A 6 -13.64 7.68 18.49
N TYR A 7 -14.75 7.00 18.71
CA TYR A 7 -14.89 5.56 18.69
C TYR A 7 -16.02 5.18 17.77
N TYR A 8 -15.75 4.24 16.87
CA TYR A 8 -16.80 3.71 16.00
C TYR A 8 -16.49 2.28 15.59
N ARG A 9 -17.56 1.53 15.33
CA ARG A 9 -17.47 0.19 14.77
C ARG A 9 -17.86 0.21 13.30
N SER A 10 -16.98 -0.32 12.46
CA SER A 10 -17.19 -0.48 11.03
C SER A 10 -17.18 -1.96 10.63
N ILE A 11 -17.65 -2.24 9.44
CA ILE A 11 -17.65 -3.57 8.84
C ILE A 11 -17.07 -3.48 7.43
N ASN A 12 -16.31 -4.51 7.04
CA ASN A 12 -15.95 -4.75 5.66
C ASN A 12 -16.66 -6.03 5.20
N ARG A 13 -17.54 -5.90 4.22
CA ARG A 13 -18.27 -7.03 3.63
C ARG A 13 -17.45 -7.55 2.45
N PRO A 14 -17.41 -8.87 2.24
CA PRO A 14 -16.84 -9.43 1.02
C PRO A 14 -17.51 -8.81 -0.22
N GLY A 15 -16.71 -8.50 -1.22
CA GLY A 15 -17.20 -8.10 -2.53
C GLY A 15 -17.84 -9.28 -3.27
N PHE A 16 -18.66 -8.97 -4.28
CA PHE A 16 -19.33 -10.01 -5.06
C PHE A 16 -18.35 -11.01 -5.66
N TYR A 17 -17.27 -10.51 -6.27
CA TYR A 17 -16.24 -11.37 -6.87
C TYR A 17 -15.42 -12.18 -5.86
N GLU A 18 -15.37 -11.74 -4.61
CA GLU A 18 -14.66 -12.48 -3.56
C GLU A 18 -15.43 -13.71 -3.06
N ILE A 19 -16.78 -13.71 -3.17
CA ILE A 19 -17.63 -14.80 -2.66
C ILE A 19 -18.14 -15.77 -3.74
N VAL A 20 -18.15 -15.37 -5.01
CA VAL A 20 -18.67 -16.23 -6.08
C VAL A 20 -17.65 -17.33 -6.36
N PRO A 21 -18.05 -18.62 -6.27
CA PRO A 21 -17.14 -19.75 -6.45
C PRO A 21 -16.84 -20.01 -7.92
N TYR A 22 -16.25 -19.04 -8.58
CA TYR A 22 -15.78 -19.16 -9.96
C TYR A 22 -14.26 -19.00 -9.99
N GLN A 23 -13.68 -19.45 -11.07
CA GLN A 23 -12.24 -19.40 -11.30
C GLN A 23 -11.98 -18.54 -12.53
N ILE A 24 -11.16 -17.51 -12.36
CA ILE A 24 -10.71 -16.64 -13.45
C ILE A 24 -9.23 -16.85 -13.67
N GLN A 25 -8.81 -16.82 -14.93
CA GLN A 25 -7.40 -16.73 -15.28
C GLN A 25 -6.94 -15.28 -15.07
N GLY A 26 -6.15 -15.04 -14.04
CA GLY A 26 -5.42 -13.81 -13.83
C GLY A 26 -4.16 -13.72 -14.70
N GLU A 27 -3.41 -12.63 -14.59
CA GLU A 27 -2.18 -12.43 -15.35
C GLU A 27 -1.07 -13.43 -14.97
N GLU A 28 -0.93 -13.73 -13.69
CA GLU A 28 0.12 -14.64 -13.17
C GLU A 28 -0.43 -15.94 -12.65
N TYR A 29 -1.60 -15.92 -11.99
CA TYR A 29 -2.24 -17.08 -11.37
C TYR A 29 -3.76 -17.01 -11.55
N GLN A 30 -4.38 -18.15 -11.32
CA GLN A 30 -5.83 -18.24 -11.27
C GLN A 30 -6.36 -17.60 -9.99
N GLU A 31 -7.52 -16.95 -10.07
CA GLU A 31 -8.23 -16.41 -8.93
C GLU A 31 -9.51 -17.19 -8.71
N LYS A 32 -9.80 -17.51 -7.46
CA LYS A 32 -11.01 -18.24 -7.05
C LYS A 32 -11.70 -17.53 -5.91
N GLY A 33 -13.02 -17.34 -6.03
CA GLY A 33 -13.82 -16.78 -4.95
C GLY A 33 -14.06 -17.80 -3.83
N ASN A 34 -14.30 -17.28 -2.60
CA ASN A 34 -14.55 -18.09 -1.41
C ASN A 34 -15.97 -17.80 -0.87
N PRO A 35 -16.96 -18.67 -1.09
CA PRO A 35 -18.33 -18.48 -0.61
C PRO A 35 -18.47 -18.53 0.92
N ASN A 36 -17.45 -18.98 1.65
CA ASN A 36 -17.46 -19.09 3.11
C ASN A 36 -16.95 -17.83 3.82
N LEU A 37 -16.62 -16.75 3.07
CA LEU A 37 -16.13 -15.52 3.65
C LEU A 37 -17.13 -14.90 4.63
N LYS A 38 -16.58 -14.48 5.76
CA LYS A 38 -17.29 -13.70 6.77
C LYS A 38 -16.97 -12.22 6.60
N ARG A 39 -17.91 -11.37 7.01
CA ARG A 39 -17.65 -9.93 7.12
C ARG A 39 -16.59 -9.65 8.18
N ALA A 40 -15.63 -8.82 7.89
CA ALA A 40 -14.72 -8.27 8.89
C ALA A 40 -15.44 -7.23 9.76
N ARG A 41 -15.11 -7.16 11.04
CA ARG A 41 -15.57 -6.14 11.99
C ARG A 41 -14.36 -5.39 12.52
N ILE A 42 -14.49 -4.08 12.60
CA ILE A 42 -13.36 -3.23 12.96
C ILE A 42 -13.82 -2.26 14.04
N ASP A 43 -13.22 -2.34 15.22
CA ASP A 43 -13.34 -1.33 16.27
C ASP A 43 -12.24 -0.30 16.08
N ASN A 44 -12.62 0.97 15.96
CA ASN A 44 -11.72 2.08 15.67
C ASN A 44 -11.73 3.07 16.82
N ILE A 45 -10.55 3.52 17.24
CA ILE A 45 -10.34 4.60 18.21
C ILE A 45 -9.37 5.58 17.58
N ASP A 46 -9.75 6.84 17.45
CA ASP A 46 -8.95 7.89 16.87
C ASP A 46 -8.92 9.10 17.81
N LEU A 47 -7.72 9.64 18.05
CA LEU A 47 -7.52 10.90 18.74
C LEU A 47 -6.79 11.84 17.79
N ARG A 48 -7.34 13.03 17.56
CA ARG A 48 -6.82 14.00 16.61
C ARG A 48 -6.77 15.38 17.22
N TRP A 49 -5.63 16.05 17.06
CA TRP A 49 -5.42 17.46 17.33
C TRP A 49 -5.38 18.22 16.01
N GLU A 50 -6.05 19.39 15.96
CA GLU A 50 -6.20 20.20 14.76
C GLU A 50 -5.92 21.67 15.10
N TRP A 51 -5.03 22.28 14.35
CA TRP A 51 -4.74 23.70 14.45
C TRP A 51 -4.76 24.34 13.07
N PHE A 52 -5.55 25.41 12.94
CA PHE A 52 -5.74 26.19 11.72
C PHE A 52 -5.25 27.62 11.97
N PRO A 53 -3.94 27.91 11.74
CA PRO A 53 -3.38 29.25 11.96
C PRO A 53 -4.00 30.32 11.06
N SER A 54 -4.35 29.96 9.83
CA SER A 54 -5.03 30.82 8.85
C SER A 54 -5.99 30.01 7.97
N LYS A 55 -6.72 30.69 7.06
CA LYS A 55 -7.71 30.05 6.16
C LYS A 55 -7.10 28.96 5.26
N ASN A 56 -5.82 29.08 4.93
CA ASN A 56 -5.13 28.17 3.98
C ASN A 56 -4.02 27.36 4.67
N GLU A 57 -3.95 27.38 5.99
CA GLU A 57 -2.91 26.69 6.77
C GLU A 57 -3.53 25.75 7.78
N GLN A 58 -2.90 24.59 7.92
CA GLN A 58 -3.31 23.60 8.90
C GLN A 58 -2.13 22.79 9.41
N ILE A 59 -2.22 22.40 10.67
CA ILE A 59 -1.37 21.38 11.27
C ILE A 59 -2.30 20.40 11.98
N LEU A 60 -2.27 19.17 11.55
CA LEU A 60 -3.08 18.08 12.10
C LEU A 60 -2.12 17.02 12.61
N ALA A 61 -2.38 16.50 13.79
CA ALA A 61 -1.67 15.35 14.35
C ALA A 61 -2.67 14.39 14.95
N GLY A 62 -2.53 13.12 14.68
CA GLY A 62 -3.45 12.09 15.13
C GLY A 62 -2.75 10.80 15.52
N VAL A 63 -3.39 10.05 16.40
CA VAL A 63 -3.04 8.66 16.70
C VAL A 63 -4.30 7.82 16.52
N PHE A 64 -4.12 6.60 16.02
CA PHE A 64 -5.21 5.69 15.79
C PHE A 64 -4.90 4.28 16.30
N TYR A 65 -5.95 3.57 16.68
CA TYR A 65 -5.91 2.15 17.00
C TYR A 65 -7.12 1.46 16.40
N LYS A 66 -6.89 0.35 15.67
CA LYS A 66 -7.93 -0.47 15.06
C LYS A 66 -7.74 -1.93 15.44
N TYR A 67 -8.81 -2.52 15.95
CA TYR A 67 -8.88 -3.96 16.16
C TYR A 67 -9.78 -4.58 15.09
N LEU A 68 -9.20 -5.44 14.27
CA LEU A 68 -9.88 -6.09 13.15
C LEU A 68 -10.17 -7.55 13.53
N LYS A 69 -11.44 -7.90 13.50
CA LYS A 69 -11.90 -9.28 13.63
C LYS A 69 -12.24 -9.84 12.25
N ASP A 70 -11.68 -11.00 11.92
CA ASP A 70 -11.86 -11.71 10.66
C ASP A 70 -11.54 -10.83 9.42
N PRO A 71 -10.38 -10.11 9.35
CA PRO A 71 -10.00 -9.37 8.16
C PRO A 71 -9.91 -10.30 6.95
N ILE A 72 -10.31 -9.78 5.77
CA ILE A 72 -10.25 -10.50 4.50
C ILE A 72 -8.94 -10.14 3.82
N GLU A 73 -8.14 -11.13 3.47
CA GLU A 73 -6.91 -10.97 2.71
C GLU A 73 -6.81 -12.02 1.61
N GLN A 74 -6.17 -11.66 0.50
CA GLN A 74 -5.83 -12.60 -0.56
C GLN A 74 -4.69 -13.50 -0.10
N VAL A 75 -4.90 -14.80 -0.21
CA VAL A 75 -3.91 -15.83 0.08
C VAL A 75 -3.62 -16.67 -1.15
N PHE A 76 -2.39 -17.15 -1.24
CA PHE A 76 -2.00 -18.06 -2.27
C PHE A 76 -2.21 -19.49 -1.79
N VAL A 77 -3.04 -20.25 -2.49
CA VAL A 77 -3.42 -21.62 -2.13
C VAL A 77 -2.95 -22.58 -3.19
N THR A 78 -2.36 -23.69 -2.77
CA THR A 78 -2.05 -24.85 -3.64
C THR A 78 -3.06 -25.95 -3.38
N SER A 79 -3.51 -26.65 -4.43
CA SER A 79 -4.59 -27.66 -4.34
C SER A 79 -4.27 -28.82 -3.41
N ASP A 80 -3.01 -29.25 -3.36
CA ASP A 80 -2.55 -30.39 -2.56
C ASP A 80 -1.63 -30.02 -1.40
N GLY A 81 -1.31 -28.72 -1.29
CA GLY A 81 -0.38 -28.23 -0.28
C GLY A 81 1.07 -28.62 -0.51
N LYS A 82 1.43 -29.18 -1.67
CA LYS A 82 2.81 -29.49 -2.03
C LYS A 82 3.42 -28.38 -2.86
N ILE A 83 4.70 -28.09 -2.64
CA ILE A 83 5.45 -27.16 -3.47
C ILE A 83 5.87 -27.86 -4.75
N GLY A 84 5.69 -27.19 -5.89
CA GLY A 84 6.35 -27.50 -7.14
C GLY A 84 5.71 -28.56 -8.04
N ALA A 85 4.57 -29.12 -7.70
CA ALA A 85 3.87 -30.04 -8.55
C ALA A 85 2.52 -29.49 -8.97
N GLY A 86 2.45 -28.78 -10.10
CA GLY A 86 1.18 -28.58 -10.78
C GLY A 86 0.68 -27.17 -10.88
N THR A 87 -0.11 -27.03 -11.88
CA THR A 87 -0.77 -25.83 -12.38
C THR A 87 -1.93 -25.35 -11.51
N ASP A 88 -2.12 -25.91 -10.32
CA ASP A 88 -3.33 -25.72 -9.51
C ASP A 88 -3.19 -24.70 -8.36
N ALA A 89 -2.17 -23.85 -8.43
CA ALA A 89 -2.03 -22.75 -7.50
C ALA A 89 -2.95 -21.59 -7.87
N TYR A 90 -3.67 -21.05 -6.90
CA TYR A 90 -4.61 -19.96 -7.13
C TYR A 90 -4.64 -18.97 -5.96
N TYR A 91 -5.05 -17.76 -6.25
CA TYR A 91 -5.39 -16.76 -5.24
C TYR A 91 -6.82 -16.95 -4.77
N MET A 92 -7.02 -16.84 -3.46
CA MET A 92 -8.34 -16.92 -2.86
C MET A 92 -8.42 -15.96 -1.68
N PRO A 93 -9.47 -15.15 -1.54
CA PRO A 93 -9.68 -14.37 -0.34
C PRO A 93 -10.08 -15.27 0.84
N ASP A 94 -9.53 -15.01 2.02
CA ASP A 94 -9.85 -15.75 3.24
C ASP A 94 -9.84 -14.84 4.47
N ASN A 95 -10.53 -15.28 5.54
CA ASN A 95 -10.54 -14.63 6.84
C ASN A 95 -9.41 -15.21 7.71
N LEU A 96 -8.34 -14.47 7.91
CA LEU A 96 -7.10 -14.97 8.51
C LEU A 96 -6.95 -14.74 10.03
N GLY A 97 -8.05 -14.62 10.76
CA GLY A 97 -8.01 -14.40 12.20
C GLY A 97 -8.11 -12.92 12.59
N ASN A 98 -7.57 -12.54 13.75
CA ASN A 98 -7.68 -11.18 14.24
C ASN A 98 -6.40 -10.38 14.01
N ALA A 99 -6.56 -9.10 13.71
CA ALA A 99 -5.44 -8.20 13.48
C ALA A 99 -5.53 -6.93 14.33
N LYS A 100 -4.38 -6.30 14.53
CA LYS A 100 -4.25 -4.97 15.15
C LYS A 100 -3.54 -4.04 14.18
N ASN A 101 -4.01 -2.81 14.13
CA ASN A 101 -3.42 -1.75 13.34
C ASN A 101 -3.42 -0.47 14.16
N MET A 102 -2.24 0.13 14.38
CA MET A 102 -2.10 1.35 15.15
C MET A 102 -1.00 2.22 14.57
N GLY A 103 -1.07 3.51 14.85
CA GLY A 103 -0.09 4.42 14.32
C GLY A 103 -0.35 5.86 14.67
N PHE A 104 0.42 6.72 14.02
CA PHE A 104 0.20 8.16 14.08
C PHE A 104 0.30 8.78 12.70
N GLU A 105 -0.34 9.92 12.55
CA GLU A 105 -0.34 10.71 11.32
C GLU A 105 -0.11 12.19 11.62
N ILE A 106 0.61 12.85 10.73
CA ILE A 106 0.82 14.30 10.76
C ILE A 106 0.51 14.83 9.36
N ASP A 107 -0.22 15.94 9.29
CA ASP A 107 -0.48 16.68 8.05
C ASP A 107 -0.21 18.15 8.30
N VAL A 108 0.57 18.78 7.43
CA VAL A 108 0.99 20.18 7.53
C VAL A 108 0.76 20.87 6.19
N ILE A 109 0.08 22.01 6.22
CA ILE A 109 0.02 22.95 5.11
C ILE A 109 0.42 24.33 5.66
N LYS A 110 1.48 24.91 5.10
CA LYS A 110 2.00 26.21 5.49
C LYS A 110 2.38 27.01 4.27
N TYR A 111 2.03 28.30 4.26
CA TYR A 111 2.41 29.24 3.22
C TYR A 111 3.27 30.36 3.80
N ILE A 112 4.27 30.78 3.02
CA ILE A 112 5.11 31.95 3.27
C ILE A 112 5.12 32.74 1.97
N ARG A 113 4.32 33.79 1.87
CA ARG A 113 4.11 34.60 0.65
C ARG A 113 3.61 33.70 -0.50
N HIS A 114 4.39 33.58 -1.57
CA HIS A 114 4.06 32.76 -2.75
C HIS A 114 4.44 31.29 -2.62
N PHE A 115 5.23 30.92 -1.61
CA PHE A 115 5.71 29.57 -1.42
C PHE A 115 4.86 28.83 -0.38
N GLY A 116 4.54 27.60 -0.66
CA GLY A 116 3.83 26.73 0.26
C GLY A 116 4.51 25.38 0.40
N ILE A 117 4.32 24.76 1.56
CA ILE A 117 4.69 23.39 1.84
C ILE A 117 3.43 22.66 2.24
N LYS A 118 3.19 21.52 1.59
CA LYS A 118 2.19 20.53 2.01
C LYS A 118 2.91 19.22 2.28
N ALA A 119 2.84 18.74 3.52
CA ALA A 119 3.49 17.52 3.92
C ALA A 119 2.53 16.67 4.73
N ASN A 120 2.52 15.36 4.48
CA ASN A 120 1.90 14.40 5.37
C ASN A 120 2.83 13.21 5.59
N TYR A 121 2.71 12.61 6.76
CA TYR A 121 3.44 11.42 7.14
C TYR A 121 2.55 10.56 8.01
N THR A 122 2.53 9.25 7.71
CA THR A 122 1.84 8.26 8.51
C THR A 122 2.80 7.14 8.86
N TYR A 123 2.88 6.83 10.14
CA TYR A 123 3.47 5.59 10.64
C TYR A 123 2.37 4.62 11.02
N THR A 124 2.49 3.38 10.55
CA THR A 124 1.52 2.32 10.79
C THR A 124 2.22 1.05 11.27
N TYR A 125 1.85 0.59 12.43
CA TYR A 125 2.24 -0.71 12.96
C TYR A 125 1.04 -1.65 12.88
N SER A 126 1.11 -2.66 12.02
CA SER A 126 0.07 -3.67 11.86
C SER A 126 0.59 -5.06 12.20
N ARG A 127 -0.27 -5.90 12.78
CA ARG A 127 0.06 -7.28 13.15
C ARG A 127 -1.14 -8.19 13.01
N ILE A 128 -0.89 -9.31 12.36
CA ILE A 128 -1.77 -10.47 12.31
C ILE A 128 -0.94 -11.73 12.51
N THR A 129 -1.45 -12.69 13.25
CA THR A 129 -0.83 -14.01 13.41
C THR A 129 -1.68 -15.04 12.68
N THR A 130 -1.07 -15.76 11.76
CA THR A 130 -1.74 -16.75 10.91
C THR A 130 -1.04 -18.09 10.98
N SER A 131 -1.79 -19.17 10.74
CA SER A 131 -1.22 -20.50 10.59
C SER A 131 -0.58 -20.65 9.22
N LYS A 132 0.59 -21.26 9.18
CA LYS A 132 1.39 -21.50 7.99
C LYS A 132 1.84 -22.96 7.95
N ARG A 133 2.43 -23.35 6.84
CA ARG A 133 3.19 -24.60 6.68
C ARG A 133 4.68 -24.27 6.74
N GLU A 134 5.47 -25.13 7.34
CA GLU A 134 6.91 -24.98 7.44
C GLU A 134 7.59 -26.16 6.73
N TYR A 135 8.54 -25.84 5.86
CA TYR A 135 9.36 -26.87 5.22
C TYR A 135 10.24 -27.55 6.25
N GLN A 136 10.34 -28.88 6.17
CA GLN A 136 11.25 -29.67 7.00
C GLN A 136 12.37 -30.20 6.10
N GLU A 137 13.59 -29.81 6.40
CA GLU A 137 14.78 -30.29 5.71
C GLU A 137 14.88 -31.83 5.81
N GLY A 138 15.08 -32.48 4.68
CA GLY A 138 15.16 -33.94 4.60
C GLY A 138 13.83 -34.70 4.64
N SER A 139 12.69 -33.99 4.62
CA SER A 139 11.36 -34.58 4.58
C SER A 139 10.58 -34.15 3.34
N ALA A 140 9.79 -35.05 2.76
CA ALA A 140 8.83 -34.68 1.71
C ALA A 140 7.54 -34.06 2.28
N GLU A 141 7.41 -34.00 3.62
CA GLU A 141 6.21 -33.53 4.29
C GLU A 141 6.44 -32.14 4.91
N TYR A 142 5.37 -31.34 4.99
CA TYR A 142 5.37 -30.04 5.66
C TYR A 142 4.80 -30.15 7.06
N LYS A 143 5.44 -29.47 8.01
CA LYS A 143 4.85 -29.23 9.32
C LYS A 143 3.73 -28.23 9.18
N THR A 144 2.50 -28.62 9.52
CA THR A 144 1.32 -27.77 9.50
C THR A 144 1.10 -27.06 10.84
N GLY A 145 0.33 -25.97 10.85
CA GLY A 145 -0.05 -25.26 12.09
C GLY A 145 1.05 -24.43 12.74
N VAL A 146 2.15 -24.18 12.02
CA VAL A 146 3.17 -23.25 12.49
C VAL A 146 2.64 -21.83 12.38
N THR A 147 2.75 -21.03 13.44
CA THR A 147 2.27 -19.66 13.44
C THR A 147 3.34 -18.69 12.95
N GLN A 148 2.92 -17.71 12.16
CA GLN A 148 3.73 -16.58 11.74
C GLN A 148 3.00 -15.26 12.01
N THR A 149 3.69 -14.33 12.68
CA THR A 149 3.21 -12.97 12.88
C THR A 149 3.81 -12.05 11.82
N ARG A 150 2.97 -11.29 11.12
CA ARG A 150 3.34 -10.42 10.01
C ARG A 150 2.47 -9.16 9.97
N PRO A 151 2.85 -8.12 9.21
CA PRO A 151 1.94 -7.02 8.92
C PRO A 151 0.77 -7.48 8.03
N LEU A 152 -0.28 -6.65 7.98
CA LEU A 152 -1.37 -6.81 7.03
C LEU A 152 -0.89 -6.57 5.59
N VAL A 153 -1.54 -7.22 4.63
CA VAL A 153 -1.24 -7.05 3.21
C VAL A 153 -1.43 -5.59 2.78
N ASN A 154 -0.54 -5.10 1.94
CA ASN A 154 -0.51 -3.73 1.43
C ASN A 154 -0.36 -2.62 2.49
N GLN A 155 -0.08 -2.96 3.74
CA GLN A 155 0.16 -2.01 4.80
C GLN A 155 1.65 -1.66 4.87
N ALA A 156 2.04 -0.51 4.31
CA ALA A 156 3.39 0.03 4.48
C ALA A 156 3.53 0.64 5.89
N PRO A 157 4.63 0.37 6.63
CA PRO A 157 4.85 0.98 7.94
C PRO A 157 5.08 2.48 7.86
N HIS A 158 5.60 2.98 6.75
CA HIS A 158 5.88 4.40 6.54
C HIS A 158 5.31 4.85 5.20
N THR A 159 4.48 5.90 5.21
CA THR A 159 4.06 6.62 4.02
C THR A 159 4.25 8.10 4.23
N ALA A 160 4.77 8.80 3.22
CA ALA A 160 5.01 10.22 3.27
C ALA A 160 4.72 10.89 1.92
N ASN A 161 4.21 12.10 1.96
CA ASN A 161 4.14 12.97 0.79
C ASN A 161 4.63 14.36 1.18
N LEU A 162 5.42 14.96 0.29
CA LEU A 162 5.92 16.32 0.43
C LEU A 162 5.68 17.07 -0.88
N SER A 163 4.98 18.18 -0.83
CA SER A 163 4.79 19.06 -1.98
C SER A 163 5.34 20.45 -1.67
N LEU A 164 6.20 20.92 -2.54
CA LEU A 164 6.61 22.32 -2.60
C LEU A 164 5.70 23.03 -3.60
N LEU A 165 5.03 24.09 -3.14
CA LEU A 165 4.04 24.81 -3.89
C LEU A 165 4.55 26.22 -4.17
N TYR A 166 4.31 26.71 -5.37
CA TYR A 166 4.48 28.11 -5.73
C TYR A 166 3.15 28.66 -6.25
N LYS A 167 2.67 29.76 -5.71
CA LYS A 167 1.42 30.39 -6.14
C LYS A 167 1.58 31.90 -6.17
N ASP A 168 1.56 32.45 -7.37
CA ASP A 168 1.55 33.88 -7.62
C ASP A 168 0.28 34.23 -8.41
N THR A 169 -0.72 34.72 -7.71
CA THR A 169 -2.03 35.08 -8.30
C THR A 169 -1.99 36.36 -9.09
N GLU A 170 -1.04 37.28 -8.81
CA GLU A 170 -0.90 38.55 -9.51
C GLU A 170 -0.35 38.32 -10.93
N HIS A 171 0.63 37.45 -11.05
CA HIS A 171 1.21 37.10 -12.33
C HIS A 171 0.67 35.79 -12.91
N GLY A 172 -0.31 35.13 -12.25
CA GLY A 172 -0.96 33.92 -12.73
C GLY A 172 -0.08 32.68 -12.80
N TRP A 173 0.94 32.54 -11.95
CA TRP A 173 1.79 31.36 -11.87
C TRP A 173 1.35 30.42 -10.76
N ASN A 174 1.24 29.12 -11.09
CA ASN A 174 1.07 28.04 -10.14
C ASN A 174 2.07 26.94 -10.47
N GLY A 175 2.74 26.43 -9.44
CA GLY A 175 3.71 25.34 -9.58
C GLY A 175 3.66 24.40 -8.39
N GLN A 176 3.97 23.13 -8.63
CA GLN A 176 4.08 22.12 -7.60
C GLN A 176 5.15 21.12 -7.96
N LEU A 177 6.06 20.86 -7.03
CA LEU A 177 6.95 19.71 -7.04
C LEU A 177 6.49 18.78 -5.91
N ALA A 178 6.06 17.57 -6.25
CA ALA A 178 5.51 16.60 -5.30
C ALA A 178 6.38 15.35 -5.21
N ALA A 179 6.86 15.05 -4.02
CA ALA A 179 7.55 13.81 -3.70
C ALA A 179 6.63 12.89 -2.90
N SER A 180 6.64 11.59 -3.20
CA SER A 180 5.91 10.56 -2.48
C SER A 180 6.84 9.44 -2.05
N PHE A 181 6.62 8.88 -0.87
CA PHE A 181 7.34 7.73 -0.35
C PHE A 181 6.37 6.70 0.20
N THR A 182 6.55 5.47 -0.22
CA THR A 182 5.86 4.30 0.37
C THR A 182 6.93 3.31 0.79
N GLY A 183 6.96 2.96 2.07
CA GLY A 183 7.89 1.98 2.62
C GLY A 183 7.63 0.57 2.10
N THR A 184 8.58 -0.31 2.36
CA THR A 184 8.45 -1.75 2.06
C THR A 184 7.19 -2.31 2.69
N LYS A 185 6.39 -3.05 1.91
CA LYS A 185 5.12 -3.63 2.36
C LYS A 185 4.97 -5.08 1.92
N LEU A 186 4.24 -5.82 2.73
CA LEU A 186 3.79 -7.15 2.35
C LEU A 186 2.82 -7.05 1.15
N ALA A 187 3.14 -7.70 0.05
CA ALA A 187 2.34 -7.66 -1.16
C ALA A 187 1.40 -8.85 -1.29
N LEU A 188 1.89 -10.03 -0.89
CA LEU A 188 1.15 -11.27 -1.03
C LEU A 188 1.52 -12.26 0.07
N VAL A 189 0.50 -12.95 0.59
CA VAL A 189 0.65 -13.97 1.63
C VAL A 189 0.82 -15.35 1.00
N SER A 190 1.89 -16.02 1.36
CA SER A 190 2.11 -17.44 1.03
C SER A 190 1.52 -18.35 2.11
N PRO A 191 1.04 -19.55 1.77
CA PRO A 191 0.70 -20.58 2.76
C PRO A 191 1.93 -21.10 3.50
N PHE A 192 3.14 -20.83 3.02
CA PHE A 192 4.40 -21.28 3.60
C PHE A 192 5.03 -20.19 4.45
N LYS A 193 5.60 -20.59 5.59
CA LYS A 193 6.33 -19.69 6.49
C LYS A 193 7.50 -19.06 5.74
N ASP A 194 7.69 -17.76 5.95
CA ASP A 194 8.76 -16.93 5.39
C ASP A 194 8.82 -16.83 3.84
N ALA A 195 7.82 -17.37 3.13
CA ALA A 195 7.72 -17.30 1.67
C ALA A 195 6.78 -16.19 1.18
N ASP A 196 6.42 -15.24 2.03
CA ASP A 196 5.60 -14.10 1.67
C ASP A 196 6.34 -13.19 0.68
N GLN A 197 5.58 -12.62 -0.27
CA GLN A 197 6.13 -11.69 -1.25
C GLN A 197 6.01 -10.25 -0.76
N TRP A 198 7.04 -9.47 -1.01
CA TRP A 198 7.15 -8.09 -0.54
C TRP A 198 7.40 -7.14 -1.69
N ASP A 199 6.74 -5.99 -1.68
CA ASP A 199 7.10 -4.87 -2.56
C ASP A 199 8.16 -4.01 -1.84
N LYS A 200 9.25 -3.67 -2.54
CA LYS A 200 10.28 -2.76 -2.03
C LYS A 200 9.72 -1.36 -1.83
N ALA A 201 10.39 -0.58 -0.99
CA ALA A 201 10.06 0.82 -0.83
C ALA A 201 10.17 1.55 -2.18
N MET A 202 9.23 2.47 -2.41
CA MET A 202 9.14 3.25 -3.65
C MET A 202 9.13 4.73 -3.33
N PHE A 203 9.87 5.49 -4.14
CA PHE A 203 9.92 6.93 -4.09
C PHE A 203 9.49 7.50 -5.44
N GLY A 204 8.49 8.39 -5.44
CA GLY A 204 7.97 9.06 -6.62
C GLY A 204 8.27 10.56 -6.60
N LEU A 205 8.41 11.17 -7.79
CA LEU A 205 8.59 12.61 -7.96
C LEU A 205 7.79 13.08 -9.17
N ASP A 206 6.92 14.07 -8.95
CA ASP A 206 6.06 14.66 -9.95
C ASP A 206 6.22 16.18 -9.97
N LEU A 207 6.08 16.78 -11.14
CA LEU A 207 6.12 18.24 -11.34
C LEU A 207 4.86 18.69 -12.08
N SER A 208 4.28 19.79 -11.64
CA SER A 208 3.26 20.50 -12.41
C SER A 208 3.49 22.00 -12.37
N ALA A 209 3.20 22.67 -13.49
CA ALA A 209 3.28 24.10 -13.62
C ALA A 209 2.10 24.60 -14.47
N GLU A 210 1.53 25.74 -14.13
CA GLU A 210 0.48 26.40 -14.90
C GLU A 210 0.74 27.88 -14.92
N LYS A 211 0.58 28.48 -16.11
CA LYS A 211 0.56 29.93 -16.32
C LYS A 211 -0.81 30.36 -16.79
N GLN A 212 -1.47 31.19 -16.02
CA GLN A 212 -2.73 31.84 -16.39
C GLN A 212 -2.44 33.20 -17.03
N PHE A 213 -3.18 33.54 -18.08
CA PHE A 213 -3.14 34.81 -18.76
C PHE A 213 -4.43 35.60 -18.50
N MET A 214 -4.38 36.92 -18.67
CA MET A 214 -5.51 37.82 -18.37
C MET A 214 -6.79 37.54 -19.18
N ASN A 215 -6.69 36.82 -20.31
CA ASN A 215 -7.80 36.54 -21.20
C ASN A 215 -8.52 35.21 -20.92
N GLY A 216 -8.41 34.65 -19.72
CA GLY A 216 -9.01 33.36 -19.40
C GLY A 216 -8.26 32.14 -19.92
N PHE A 217 -7.18 32.32 -20.67
CA PHE A 217 -6.32 31.24 -21.13
C PHE A 217 -5.34 30.82 -20.03
N SER A 218 -5.06 29.53 -19.96
CA SER A 218 -3.91 29.01 -19.23
C SER A 218 -3.19 27.93 -20.02
N ILE A 219 -1.88 27.87 -19.84
CA ILE A 219 -1.03 26.79 -20.35
C ILE A 219 -0.55 26.02 -19.14
N PHE A 220 -0.68 24.70 -19.17
CA PHE A 220 -0.19 23.86 -18.10
C PHE A 220 0.73 22.74 -18.62
N PHE A 221 1.68 22.40 -17.79
CA PHE A 221 2.62 21.30 -18.00
C PHE A 221 2.58 20.37 -16.78
N LYS A 222 2.60 19.06 -17.04
CA LYS A 222 2.75 18.03 -15.98
C LYS A 222 3.79 17.02 -16.43
N ALA A 223 4.63 16.64 -15.49
CA ALA A 223 5.60 15.56 -15.65
C ALA A 223 5.45 14.61 -14.46
N ASN A 224 5.04 13.39 -14.72
CA ASN A 224 4.84 12.38 -13.69
C ASN A 224 5.96 11.35 -13.74
N ASN A 225 6.27 10.80 -12.57
CA ASN A 225 7.29 9.78 -12.37
C ASN A 225 8.67 10.20 -12.91
N LEU A 226 9.13 11.42 -12.56
CA LEU A 226 10.41 11.99 -13.04
C LEU A 226 11.62 11.10 -12.72
N LEU A 227 11.55 10.31 -11.66
CA LEU A 227 12.59 9.38 -11.25
C LEU A 227 12.56 8.05 -12.01
N ASP A 228 11.56 7.83 -12.88
CA ASP A 228 11.30 6.52 -13.52
C ASP A 228 11.25 5.38 -12.50
N ALA A 229 10.58 5.64 -11.37
CA ALA A 229 10.48 4.70 -10.26
C ALA A 229 9.84 3.39 -10.72
N LYS A 230 10.43 2.29 -10.26
CA LYS A 230 9.98 0.93 -10.55
C LYS A 230 9.40 0.33 -9.28
N ARG A 231 8.34 -0.47 -9.41
CA ARG A 231 7.88 -1.34 -8.33
C ARG A 231 8.58 -2.68 -8.46
N GLU A 232 9.36 -3.04 -7.47
CA GLU A 232 10.05 -4.33 -7.42
C GLU A 232 9.45 -5.20 -6.34
N ARG A 233 9.06 -6.41 -6.72
CA ARG A 233 8.59 -7.46 -5.83
C ARG A 233 9.68 -8.46 -5.56
N TYR A 234 9.83 -8.89 -4.30
CA TYR A 234 10.89 -9.79 -3.89
C TYR A 234 10.45 -10.77 -2.79
N LEU A 235 11.18 -11.85 -2.65
CA LEU A 235 11.10 -12.77 -1.53
C LEU A 235 12.10 -12.34 -0.45
N LYS A 236 11.65 -12.30 0.79
CA LYS A 236 12.46 -11.90 1.95
C LYS A 236 13.40 -13.01 2.41
N THR A 237 12.94 -14.23 2.28
CA THR A 237 13.68 -15.45 2.60
C THR A 237 13.64 -16.40 1.41
N VAL A 238 14.77 -16.98 1.06
CA VAL A 238 14.81 -18.07 0.09
C VAL A 238 14.22 -19.31 0.75
N ASN A 239 13.32 -19.98 0.05
CA ASN A 239 12.83 -21.29 0.51
C ASN A 239 14.00 -22.26 0.54
N PRO A 240 14.36 -22.86 1.70
CA PRO A 240 15.44 -23.85 1.79
C PRO A 240 15.28 -25.05 0.87
N ALA A 241 14.05 -25.35 0.41
CA ALA A 241 13.80 -26.40 -0.57
C ALA A 241 14.40 -26.11 -1.98
N ASN A 242 14.75 -24.87 -2.27
CA ASN A 242 15.34 -24.46 -3.56
C ASN A 242 16.85 -24.19 -3.46
N LEU A 243 17.55 -24.92 -2.61
CA LEU A 243 19.01 -24.80 -2.41
C LEU A 243 19.85 -25.13 -3.65
N GLU A 244 19.27 -25.57 -4.76
CA GLU A 244 19.97 -25.82 -6.01
C GLU A 244 20.39 -24.53 -6.76
N TYR A 245 19.94 -23.34 -6.33
CA TYR A 245 20.35 -22.07 -6.90
C TYR A 245 21.43 -21.43 -6.03
N GLU A 246 22.67 -21.88 -6.20
CA GLU A 246 23.84 -21.25 -5.62
C GLU A 246 23.87 -19.74 -5.95
N GLY A 247 23.95 -18.90 -4.95
CA GLY A 247 24.13 -17.44 -5.07
C GLY A 247 22.87 -16.58 -4.91
N GLN A 248 21.69 -17.11 -4.65
CA GLN A 248 20.50 -16.32 -4.32
C GLN A 248 20.53 -15.89 -2.84
N GLN A 249 20.74 -14.61 -2.59
CA GLN A 249 20.58 -14.03 -1.24
C GLN A 249 19.11 -13.73 -0.98
N SER A 250 18.61 -14.14 0.19
CA SER A 250 17.20 -14.08 0.58
C SER A 250 16.53 -12.72 0.46
N ASP A 251 17.28 -11.64 0.69
CA ASP A 251 16.78 -10.27 0.66
C ASP A 251 16.90 -9.60 -0.73
N LYS A 252 17.39 -10.32 -1.74
CA LYS A 252 17.70 -9.79 -3.07
C LYS A 252 17.01 -10.54 -4.21
N THR A 253 16.25 -11.59 -3.95
CA THR A 253 15.56 -12.34 -5.01
C THR A 253 14.37 -11.56 -5.51
N ILE A 254 14.56 -10.80 -6.60
CA ILE A 254 13.49 -10.07 -7.27
C ILE A 254 12.71 -11.06 -8.12
N ILE A 255 11.40 -11.15 -7.87
CA ILE A 255 10.46 -12.03 -8.59
C ILE A 255 9.59 -11.28 -9.59
N GLY A 256 9.54 -9.94 -9.50
CA GLY A 256 8.81 -9.11 -10.44
C GLY A 256 9.32 -7.67 -10.45
N THR A 257 9.35 -7.06 -11.62
CA THR A 257 9.68 -5.63 -11.80
C THR A 257 8.66 -4.99 -12.72
N TYR A 258 7.95 -3.98 -12.21
CA TYR A 258 6.93 -3.24 -12.93
C TYR A 258 7.45 -1.83 -13.22
N LYS A 259 7.50 -1.47 -14.51
CA LYS A 259 7.93 -0.15 -14.98
C LYS A 259 6.74 0.60 -15.53
N TYR A 260 6.53 1.82 -15.06
CA TYR A 260 5.41 2.67 -15.51
C TYR A 260 5.86 3.74 -16.51
N GLY A 261 7.18 4.04 -16.55
CA GLY A 261 7.75 5.09 -17.38
C GLY A 261 7.45 6.50 -16.86
N ARG A 262 8.04 7.48 -17.53
CA ARG A 262 7.78 8.91 -17.33
C ARG A 262 6.66 9.34 -18.25
N THR A 263 5.77 10.21 -17.78
CA THR A 263 4.73 10.79 -18.64
C THR A 263 4.80 12.30 -18.61
N PHE A 264 4.60 12.92 -19.77
CA PHE A 264 4.59 14.36 -19.93
C PHE A 264 3.29 14.78 -20.59
N LEU A 265 2.67 15.81 -20.05
CA LEU A 265 1.43 16.38 -20.56
C LEU A 265 1.59 17.88 -20.68
N LEU A 266 1.37 18.41 -21.88
CA LEU A 266 1.22 19.84 -22.15
C LEU A 266 -0.20 20.11 -22.62
N GLY A 267 -0.84 21.13 -22.08
CA GLY A 267 -2.20 21.47 -22.49
C GLY A 267 -2.53 22.94 -22.32
N VAL A 268 -3.61 23.32 -22.97
CA VAL A 268 -4.21 24.65 -22.91
C VAL A 268 -5.60 24.54 -22.33
N ARG A 269 -5.98 25.44 -21.47
CA ARG A 269 -7.31 25.57 -20.90
C ARG A 269 -7.85 26.97 -21.14
N TYR A 270 -9.11 27.08 -21.49
CA TYR A 270 -9.82 28.32 -21.57
C TYR A 270 -10.99 28.31 -20.60
N LYS A 271 -11.10 29.38 -19.78
CA LYS A 271 -12.20 29.57 -18.85
C LYS A 271 -13.13 30.66 -19.43
N LEU A 272 -14.36 30.24 -19.79
CA LEU A 272 -15.45 31.12 -20.18
C LEU A 272 -15.97 31.93 -19.00
#